data_18beb74ba1dffa9833f991786d11ebdd
#
_entry.id   18beb74ba1dffa9833f991786d11ebdd
#
_cell.length_a   1.000
_cell.length_b   1.000
_cell.length_c   1.000
_cell.angle_alpha   90.00
_cell.angle_beta   90.00
_cell.angle_gamma   90.00
#
_symmetry.space_group_name_H-M   'P 1'
#
loop_
_entity.id
_entity.type
_entity.pdbx_description
1 polymer ?
#
loop_
_entity_poly.entity_id
_entity_poly.type
_entity_poly.pdbx_seq_one_letter_code
_entity_poly.pdbx_strand_id
1 'polypeptide(L)'
;EVMLDHPLLNFDKLLFVKRVTETSGHIYEDPYGGTTLGGNLCVLSPVAPDGKVLEIVPELAGGLFGRFDLSFDAKRIVFAYKKTVQGSYRIYEVGIDPSTGRAKENSLRQLTFAVSESEPMHRGRGYDDIDPCYLPNGKIMFASTRSERVVFCFGTAVTTLHVMEGDGKNMRRISEGPITEIDPCVMEDGRVIYMRWEYVDKGFGNVQSLWSMNPDGSGSA
;
A
#
# COMPACT_ATOMS: atom_id res chain seq x y z
N GLU A 1 -15.48 -23.96 -11.07
CA GLU A 1 -14.63 -25.18 -11.16
C GLU A 1 -13.46 -24.98 -12.10
N VAL A 2 -13.68 -24.62 -13.38
CA VAL A 2 -12.60 -24.50 -14.40
C VAL A 2 -11.48 -23.49 -14.01
N MET A 3 -11.79 -22.45 -13.26
CA MET A 3 -10.78 -21.48 -12.84
C MET A 3 -9.86 -21.99 -11.72
N LEU A 4 -10.36 -22.86 -10.83
CA LEU A 4 -9.56 -23.41 -9.73
C LEU A 4 -8.62 -24.54 -10.19
N ASP A 5 -8.86 -25.10 -11.36
CA ASP A 5 -8.01 -26.15 -11.95
C ASP A 5 -6.82 -25.59 -12.75
N HIS A 6 -6.68 -24.26 -12.81
CA HIS A 6 -5.57 -23.65 -13.56
C HIS A 6 -4.24 -23.88 -12.82
N PRO A 7 -3.16 -24.35 -13.51
CA PRO A 7 -1.87 -24.65 -12.86
C PRO A 7 -1.26 -23.51 -12.05
N LEU A 8 -1.49 -22.25 -12.43
CA LEU A 8 -1.03 -21.08 -11.68
C LEU A 8 -1.80 -20.83 -10.37
N LEU A 9 -2.92 -21.51 -10.16
CA LEU A 9 -3.71 -21.45 -8.93
C LEU A 9 -3.46 -22.64 -8.00
N ASN A 10 -2.45 -23.46 -8.29
CA ASN A 10 -2.06 -24.60 -7.46
C ASN A 10 -1.25 -24.11 -6.24
N PHE A 11 -1.94 -23.42 -5.33
CA PHE A 11 -1.41 -22.98 -4.03
C PHE A 11 -2.47 -23.17 -2.93
N ASP A 12 -2.02 -23.51 -1.73
CA ASP A 12 -2.90 -23.88 -0.61
C ASP A 12 -3.50 -22.68 0.14
N LYS A 13 -2.92 -21.50 -0.02
CA LYS A 13 -3.29 -20.30 0.75
C LYS A 13 -3.32 -19.07 -0.13
N LEU A 14 -4.38 -18.28 0.02
CA LEU A 14 -4.53 -16.99 -0.64
C LEU A 14 -4.54 -15.88 0.41
N LEU A 15 -3.56 -14.98 0.33
CA LEU A 15 -3.53 -13.75 1.13
C LEU A 15 -4.37 -12.69 0.44
N PHE A 16 -5.25 -12.01 1.19
CA PHE A 16 -6.11 -10.95 0.67
C PHE A 16 -6.51 -9.95 1.75
N VAL A 17 -6.94 -8.77 1.33
CA VAL A 17 -7.60 -7.80 2.22
C VAL A 17 -9.10 -7.98 2.14
N LYS A 18 -9.73 -8.25 3.29
CA LYS A 18 -11.18 -8.15 3.46
C LYS A 18 -11.51 -6.71 3.84
N ARG A 19 -12.39 -6.07 3.09
CA ARG A 19 -12.84 -4.69 3.34
C ARG A 19 -14.35 -4.59 3.27
N VAL A 20 -14.91 -3.57 3.91
CA VAL A 20 -16.27 -3.14 3.65
C VAL A 20 -16.29 -2.49 2.27
N THR A 21 -17.34 -2.75 1.48
CA THR A 21 -17.51 -2.12 0.17
C THR A 21 -17.61 -0.61 0.34
N GLU A 22 -16.85 0.10 -0.45
CA GLU A 22 -16.80 1.55 -0.42
C GLU A 22 -16.97 2.13 -1.81
N THR A 23 -17.64 3.27 -1.88
CA THR A 23 -17.71 4.09 -3.08
C THR A 23 -16.85 5.32 -2.87
N SER A 24 -15.85 5.51 -3.71
CA SER A 24 -15.08 6.74 -3.72
C SER A 24 -15.92 7.90 -4.26
N GLY A 25 -15.71 9.07 -3.68
CA GLY A 25 -16.34 10.31 -4.14
C GLY A 25 -15.63 10.97 -5.31
N HIS A 26 -14.33 10.71 -5.48
CA HIS A 26 -13.51 11.35 -6.52
C HIS A 26 -12.22 10.57 -6.78
N ILE A 27 -11.85 10.39 -8.04
CA ILE A 27 -10.69 9.61 -8.48
C ILE A 27 -9.35 10.09 -7.88
N TYR A 28 -9.25 11.36 -7.53
CA TYR A 28 -8.02 11.91 -6.92
C TYR A 28 -7.87 11.53 -5.44
N GLU A 29 -8.93 11.07 -4.80
CA GLU A 29 -8.97 10.70 -3.39
C GLU A 29 -9.03 9.18 -3.17
N ASP A 30 -9.22 8.40 -4.24
CA ASP A 30 -9.30 6.95 -4.18
C ASP A 30 -8.15 6.29 -3.41
N PRO A 31 -6.89 6.71 -3.61
CA PRO A 31 -5.77 6.04 -2.95
C PRO A 31 -5.78 6.16 -1.42
N TYR A 32 -6.30 7.25 -0.87
CA TYR A 32 -6.35 7.53 0.57
C TYR A 32 -7.76 7.79 1.09
N GLY A 33 -8.77 7.54 0.28
CA GLY A 33 -10.18 7.57 0.65
C GLY A 33 -10.51 6.58 1.75
N GLY A 34 -11.73 6.26 1.86
CA GLY A 34 -12.20 5.29 2.82
C GLY A 34 -12.90 5.94 4.00
N THR A 35 -14.25 5.80 4.01
CA THR A 35 -15.12 6.34 5.05
C THR A 35 -15.77 5.26 5.90
N THR A 36 -15.69 4.00 5.49
CA THR A 36 -16.29 2.88 6.22
C THR A 36 -15.21 2.01 6.83
N LEU A 37 -15.16 2.03 8.16
CA LEU A 37 -14.22 1.22 8.94
C LEU A 37 -14.59 -0.25 8.92
N GLY A 38 -13.59 -1.11 9.06
CA GLY A 38 -13.73 -2.55 9.15
C GLY A 38 -12.89 -3.31 8.13
N GLY A 39 -12.65 -4.55 8.41
CA GLY A 39 -11.85 -5.42 7.57
C GLY A 39 -10.62 -5.97 8.26
N ASN A 40 -9.84 -6.75 7.54
CA ASN A 40 -8.57 -7.30 8.01
C ASN A 40 -7.72 -7.81 6.83
N LEU A 41 -6.46 -8.07 7.09
CA LEU A 41 -5.65 -8.97 6.29
C LEU A 41 -6.09 -10.40 6.59
N CYS A 42 -6.35 -11.18 5.56
CA CYS A 42 -6.91 -12.52 5.70
C CYS A 42 -6.14 -13.54 4.85
N VAL A 43 -6.12 -14.78 5.33
CA VAL A 43 -5.70 -15.94 4.56
C VAL A 43 -6.89 -16.87 4.37
N LEU A 44 -7.18 -17.23 3.12
CA LEU A 44 -8.10 -18.31 2.77
C LEU A 44 -7.29 -19.61 2.63
N SER A 45 -7.68 -20.66 3.34
CA SER A 45 -7.05 -21.98 3.24
C SER A 45 -8.04 -23.12 3.57
N PRO A 46 -8.12 -24.17 2.75
CA PRO A 46 -7.60 -24.27 1.38
C PRO A 46 -8.24 -23.23 0.45
N VAL A 47 -7.65 -23.00 -0.72
CA VAL A 47 -8.24 -22.12 -1.74
C VAL A 47 -9.36 -22.87 -2.46
N ALA A 48 -10.52 -22.91 -1.82
CA ALA A 48 -11.71 -23.61 -2.26
C ALA A 48 -12.97 -22.88 -1.75
N PRO A 49 -14.17 -23.15 -2.33
CA PRO A 49 -15.41 -22.51 -1.90
C PRO A 49 -15.78 -22.72 -0.41
N ASP A 50 -15.33 -23.83 0.17
CA ASP A 50 -15.51 -24.19 1.58
C ASP A 50 -14.27 -23.89 2.44
N GLY A 51 -13.27 -23.21 1.87
CA GLY A 51 -12.05 -22.79 2.57
C GLY A 51 -12.34 -21.89 3.76
N LYS A 52 -11.48 -21.98 4.77
CA LYS A 52 -11.59 -21.17 5.99
C LYS A 52 -10.81 -19.86 5.85
N VAL A 53 -11.45 -18.78 6.26
CA VAL A 53 -10.82 -17.44 6.32
C VAL A 53 -10.24 -17.25 7.72
N LEU A 54 -8.93 -16.98 7.77
CA LEU A 54 -8.20 -16.62 8.98
C LEU A 54 -7.86 -15.14 8.93
N GLU A 55 -8.24 -14.37 9.94
CA GLU A 55 -7.77 -12.99 10.12
C GLU A 55 -6.36 -12.98 10.72
N ILE A 56 -5.45 -12.20 10.11
CA ILE A 56 -4.02 -12.17 10.48
C ILE A 56 -3.76 -11.21 11.63
N VAL A 57 -4.40 -10.03 11.62
CA VAL A 57 -4.22 -8.95 12.62
C VAL A 57 -5.54 -8.53 13.24
N PRO A 58 -6.20 -9.43 14.00
CA PRO A 58 -7.54 -9.16 14.58
C PRO A 58 -7.53 -7.94 15.52
N GLU A 59 -6.40 -7.58 16.11
CA GLU A 59 -6.25 -6.37 16.93
C GLU A 59 -6.41 -5.06 16.16
N LEU A 60 -6.33 -5.10 14.84
CA LEU A 60 -6.53 -3.95 13.94
C LEU A 60 -7.90 -3.96 13.22
N ALA A 61 -8.77 -4.92 13.51
CA ALA A 61 -10.03 -5.15 12.77
C ALA A 61 -11.00 -3.95 12.73
N GLY A 62 -10.84 -2.98 13.62
CA GLY A 62 -11.68 -1.77 13.66
C GLY A 62 -11.25 -0.65 12.71
N GLY A 63 -10.18 -0.80 11.96
CA GLY A 63 -9.64 0.24 11.10
C GLY A 63 -9.84 -0.03 9.60
N LEU A 64 -9.12 0.71 8.78
CA LEU A 64 -9.10 0.59 7.33
C LEU A 64 -7.75 0.06 6.85
N PHE A 65 -7.80 -0.97 6.02
CA PHE A 65 -6.64 -1.57 5.38
C PHE A 65 -6.53 -1.05 3.95
N GLY A 66 -5.38 -0.49 3.60
CA GLY A 66 -5.01 -0.15 2.23
C GLY A 66 -4.40 -1.36 1.49
N ARG A 67 -3.47 -1.10 0.59
CA ARG A 67 -2.71 -2.14 -0.09
C ARG A 67 -1.70 -2.82 0.83
N PHE A 68 -1.30 -4.00 0.43
CA PHE A 68 -0.28 -4.80 1.12
C PHE A 68 0.65 -5.46 0.11
N ASP A 69 1.80 -5.90 0.59
CA ASP A 69 2.72 -6.73 -0.15
C ASP A 69 3.28 -7.85 0.74
N LEU A 70 3.59 -8.98 0.12
CA LEU A 70 4.19 -10.15 0.75
C LEU A 70 5.69 -10.17 0.48
N SER A 71 6.50 -10.31 1.53
CA SER A 71 7.96 -10.42 1.35
C SER A 71 8.33 -11.62 0.48
N PHE A 72 9.46 -11.51 -0.26
CA PHE A 72 9.92 -12.56 -1.20
C PHE A 72 10.12 -13.94 -0.55
N ASP A 73 10.37 -13.99 0.75
CA ASP A 73 10.46 -15.24 1.53
C ASP A 73 9.12 -15.68 2.14
N ALA A 74 8.03 -14.97 1.84
CA ALA A 74 6.69 -15.18 2.36
C ALA A 74 6.57 -15.16 3.90
N LYS A 75 7.50 -14.51 4.61
CA LYS A 75 7.53 -14.51 6.09
C LYS A 75 7.05 -13.21 6.72
N ARG A 76 6.79 -12.17 5.93
CA ARG A 76 6.33 -10.87 6.39
C ARG A 76 5.34 -10.28 5.41
N ILE A 77 4.40 -9.49 5.94
CA ILE A 77 3.46 -8.70 5.15
C ILE A 77 3.65 -7.25 5.56
N VAL A 78 3.87 -6.38 4.59
CA VAL A 78 3.82 -4.92 4.76
C VAL A 78 2.48 -4.41 4.24
N PHE A 79 1.86 -3.46 4.92
CA PHE A 79 0.55 -2.97 4.56
C PHE A 79 0.29 -1.54 5.04
N ALA A 80 -0.59 -0.84 4.34
CA ALA A 80 -1.09 0.46 4.77
C ALA A 80 -2.33 0.27 5.66
N TYR A 81 -2.38 1.01 6.77
CA TYR A 81 -3.49 0.95 7.72
C TYR A 81 -3.78 2.32 8.33
N LYS A 82 -5.06 2.64 8.51
CA LYS A 82 -5.50 3.78 9.32
C LYS A 82 -6.55 3.37 10.35
N LYS A 83 -6.41 3.88 11.56
CA LYS A 83 -7.25 3.49 12.70
C LYS A 83 -8.65 4.10 12.67
N THR A 84 -8.79 5.31 12.11
CA THR A 84 -10.05 6.06 12.08
C THR A 84 -10.26 6.68 10.71
N VAL A 85 -11.48 7.06 10.38
CA VAL A 85 -11.82 7.74 9.13
C VAL A 85 -11.02 9.04 8.95
N GLN A 86 -10.86 9.81 10.02
CA GLN A 86 -10.11 11.07 10.04
C GLN A 86 -8.60 10.88 10.16
N GLY A 87 -8.16 9.66 10.51
CA GLY A 87 -6.75 9.34 10.65
C GLY A 87 -6.06 9.23 9.30
N SER A 88 -4.73 9.27 9.33
CA SER A 88 -3.87 9.06 8.17
C SER A 88 -3.46 7.60 8.07
N TYR A 89 -3.26 7.13 6.85
CA TYR A 89 -2.62 5.85 6.62
C TYR A 89 -1.17 5.87 7.09
N ARG A 90 -0.74 4.77 7.69
CA ARG A 90 0.64 4.50 8.08
C ARG A 90 1.03 3.10 7.60
N ILE A 91 2.30 2.90 7.39
CA ILE A 91 2.83 1.60 7.00
C ILE A 91 3.07 0.77 8.26
N TYR A 92 2.55 -0.45 8.22
CA TYR A 92 2.72 -1.49 9.23
C TYR A 92 3.36 -2.72 8.62
N GLU A 93 3.96 -3.54 9.43
CA GLU A 93 4.46 -4.86 9.06
C GLU A 93 4.06 -5.89 10.11
N VAL A 94 3.78 -7.11 9.65
CA VAL A 94 3.55 -8.27 10.51
C VAL A 94 4.33 -9.46 9.99
N GLY A 95 4.98 -10.20 10.89
CA GLY A 95 5.58 -11.49 10.58
C GLY A 95 4.52 -12.58 10.50
N ILE A 96 4.66 -13.48 9.55
CA ILE A 96 3.77 -14.65 9.41
C ILE A 96 4.56 -15.94 9.35
N ASP A 97 3.90 -17.04 9.68
CA ASP A 97 4.36 -18.38 9.39
C ASP A 97 3.76 -18.83 8.06
N PRO A 98 4.57 -19.02 6.99
CA PRO A 98 4.05 -19.42 5.68
C PRO A 98 3.31 -20.75 5.68
N SER A 99 3.64 -21.64 6.60
CA SER A 99 3.03 -22.97 6.67
C SER A 99 1.58 -22.91 7.18
N THR A 100 1.29 -22.00 8.10
CA THR A 100 -0.02 -21.85 8.74
C THR A 100 -0.78 -20.62 8.26
N GLY A 101 -0.11 -19.60 7.71
CA GLY A 101 -0.68 -18.30 7.39
C GLY A 101 -0.96 -17.43 8.61
N ARG A 102 -0.56 -17.84 9.82
CA ARG A 102 -0.82 -17.11 11.07
C ARG A 102 0.25 -16.05 11.33
N ALA A 103 -0.16 -14.95 11.95
CA ALA A 103 0.81 -13.99 12.48
C ALA A 103 1.70 -14.65 13.55
N LYS A 104 2.97 -14.25 13.55
CA LYS A 104 3.89 -14.57 14.64
C LYS A 104 3.60 -13.67 15.84
N GLU A 105 3.69 -14.21 17.03
CA GLU A 105 3.48 -13.44 18.26
C GLU A 105 4.43 -12.22 18.33
N ASN A 106 3.89 -11.10 18.78
CA ASN A 106 4.62 -9.83 18.97
C ASN A 106 5.38 -9.32 17.73
N SER A 107 4.96 -9.72 16.52
CA SER A 107 5.61 -9.32 15.28
C SER A 107 4.94 -8.15 14.57
N LEU A 108 3.72 -7.76 14.95
CA LEU A 108 3.06 -6.58 14.43
C LEU A 108 3.80 -5.31 14.87
N ARG A 109 4.18 -4.47 13.92
CA ARG A 109 4.85 -3.20 14.19
C ARG A 109 4.42 -2.11 13.22
N GLN A 110 4.36 -0.90 13.70
CA GLN A 110 4.20 0.29 12.88
C GLN A 110 5.58 0.76 12.40
N LEU A 111 5.71 1.08 11.12
CA LEU A 111 6.96 1.51 10.50
C LEU A 111 7.04 3.01 10.25
N THR A 112 5.89 3.66 9.96
CA THR A 112 5.84 5.11 9.72
C THR A 112 4.96 5.80 10.75
N PHE A 113 5.38 7.02 11.15
CA PHE A 113 4.76 7.78 12.23
C PHE A 113 4.49 9.22 11.78
N ALA A 114 3.68 9.94 12.54
CA ALA A 114 3.56 11.38 12.39
C ALA A 114 4.94 12.06 12.58
N VAL A 115 5.22 13.09 11.78
CA VAL A 115 6.50 13.80 11.85
C VAL A 115 6.57 14.64 13.13
N SER A 116 5.44 15.20 13.55
CA SER A 116 5.30 15.99 14.78
C SER A 116 3.83 16.06 15.20
N GLU A 117 3.54 16.55 16.41
CA GLU A 117 2.18 16.88 16.83
C GLU A 117 1.55 17.99 15.98
N SER A 118 2.38 18.80 15.33
CA SER A 118 1.98 19.87 14.41
C SER A 118 2.14 19.46 12.94
N GLU A 119 2.06 18.15 12.64
CA GLU A 119 2.10 17.67 11.26
C GLU A 119 1.09 18.44 10.40
N PRO A 120 1.51 18.99 9.23
CA PRO A 120 0.58 19.73 8.38
C PRO A 120 -0.65 18.90 8.05
N MET A 121 -1.80 19.46 8.29
CA MET A 121 -3.07 18.79 8.08
C MET A 121 -3.60 19.13 6.70
N HIS A 122 -3.50 18.23 5.76
CA HIS A 122 -4.20 18.37 4.50
C HIS A 122 -5.65 17.87 4.66
N ARG A 123 -6.62 18.78 4.50
CA ARG A 123 -8.05 18.50 4.77
C ARG A 123 -8.33 17.88 6.14
N GLY A 124 -7.60 18.30 7.16
CA GLY A 124 -7.78 17.82 8.52
C GLY A 124 -7.12 16.49 8.83
N ARG A 125 -6.20 16.01 7.97
CA ARG A 125 -5.40 14.79 8.17
C ARG A 125 -3.91 15.10 8.02
N GLY A 126 -3.08 14.37 8.76
CA GLY A 126 -1.65 14.36 8.55
C GLY A 126 -1.25 13.65 7.24
N TYR A 127 0.04 13.41 7.05
CA TYR A 127 0.53 12.72 5.85
C TYR A 127 -0.03 11.30 5.76
N ASP A 128 -0.44 10.90 4.56
CA ASP A 128 -0.77 9.51 4.26
C ASP A 128 0.44 8.79 3.68
N ASP A 129 0.75 7.61 4.22
CA ASP A 129 1.73 6.66 3.72
C ASP A 129 0.98 5.42 3.25
N ILE A 130 1.00 5.13 1.94
CA ILE A 130 0.15 4.12 1.29
C ILE A 130 0.97 3.25 0.33
N ASP A 131 0.37 2.18 -0.14
CA ASP A 131 0.85 1.31 -1.22
C ASP A 131 2.30 0.83 -1.02
N PRO A 132 2.62 0.19 0.11
CA PRO A 132 3.95 -0.32 0.34
C PRO A 132 4.27 -1.55 -0.52
N CYS A 133 5.53 -1.66 -0.98
CA CYS A 133 6.07 -2.89 -1.54
C CYS A 133 7.49 -3.16 -1.03
N TYR A 134 7.84 -4.45 -0.91
CA TYR A 134 9.20 -4.86 -0.59
C TYR A 134 10.10 -4.74 -1.82
N LEU A 135 11.31 -4.22 -1.63
CA LEU A 135 12.36 -4.22 -2.63
C LEU A 135 13.30 -5.44 -2.44
N PRO A 136 13.94 -5.91 -3.52
CA PRO A 136 14.86 -7.07 -3.43
C PRO A 136 16.01 -6.90 -2.44
N ASN A 137 16.41 -5.65 -2.15
CA ASN A 137 17.46 -5.33 -1.20
C ASN A 137 16.97 -5.24 0.27
N GLY A 138 15.73 -5.63 0.55
CA GLY A 138 15.15 -5.62 1.89
C GLY A 138 14.59 -4.27 2.35
N LYS A 139 14.67 -3.23 1.52
CA LYS A 139 14.02 -1.95 1.77
C LYS A 139 12.53 -2.03 1.43
N ILE A 140 11.79 -1.00 1.83
CA ILE A 140 10.36 -0.85 1.54
C ILE A 140 10.18 0.45 0.75
N MET A 141 9.54 0.34 -0.42
CA MET A 141 9.06 1.49 -1.18
C MET A 141 7.57 1.71 -0.87
N PHE A 142 7.13 2.95 -0.89
CA PHE A 142 5.72 3.31 -0.64
C PHE A 142 5.42 4.69 -1.23
N ALA A 143 4.14 4.97 -1.44
CA ALA A 143 3.67 6.30 -1.83
C ALA A 143 3.34 7.13 -0.58
N SER A 144 3.66 8.44 -0.62
CA SER A 144 3.40 9.33 0.51
C SER A 144 3.06 10.75 0.09
N THR A 145 2.18 11.39 0.87
CA THR A 145 1.84 12.80 0.73
C THR A 145 2.82 13.75 1.42
N ARG A 146 3.94 13.25 1.96
CA ARG A 146 5.00 14.03 2.65
C ARG A 146 5.69 15.08 1.78
N SER A 147 5.46 15.05 0.47
CA SER A 147 5.95 16.10 -0.44
C SER A 147 5.24 17.45 -0.27
N GLU A 148 4.14 17.50 0.51
CA GLU A 148 3.34 18.70 0.78
C GLU A 148 2.82 19.41 -0.48
N ARG A 149 2.69 18.67 -1.58
CA ARG A 149 2.16 19.20 -2.85
C ARG A 149 0.68 18.88 -2.97
N VAL A 150 -0.02 19.69 -3.74
CA VAL A 150 -1.44 19.48 -4.08
C VAL A 150 -1.63 19.48 -5.59
N VAL A 151 -2.71 18.89 -6.03
CA VAL A 151 -3.15 18.93 -7.43
C VAL A 151 -3.44 20.38 -7.83
N PHE A 152 -3.00 20.81 -9.00
CA PHE A 152 -3.02 22.23 -9.42
C PHE A 152 -4.41 22.87 -9.40
N CYS A 153 -5.46 22.14 -9.69
CA CYS A 153 -6.84 22.67 -9.74
C CYS A 153 -7.69 22.26 -8.54
N PHE A 154 -7.15 21.44 -7.62
CA PHE A 154 -7.92 20.87 -6.54
C PHE A 154 -7.06 20.64 -5.31
N GLY A 155 -7.56 21.00 -4.14
CA GLY A 155 -6.76 20.92 -2.89
C GLY A 155 -6.46 19.49 -2.39
N THR A 156 -6.40 18.50 -3.25
CA THR A 156 -6.04 17.12 -2.89
C THR A 156 -4.53 16.94 -2.86
N ALA A 157 -4.01 16.28 -1.84
CA ALA A 157 -2.60 16.02 -1.69
C ALA A 157 -2.07 15.12 -2.81
N VAL A 158 -0.84 15.39 -3.24
CA VAL A 158 -0.11 14.61 -4.22
C VAL A 158 0.79 13.61 -3.50
N THR A 159 0.78 12.36 -3.94
CA THR A 159 1.72 11.35 -3.49
C THR A 159 2.96 11.31 -4.35
N THR A 160 4.10 11.06 -3.73
CA THR A 160 5.38 10.74 -4.37
C THR A 160 5.94 9.45 -3.79
N LEU A 161 6.82 8.78 -4.52
CA LEU A 161 7.42 7.55 -4.06
C LEU A 161 8.56 7.84 -3.09
N HIS A 162 8.57 7.08 -2.00
CA HIS A 162 9.55 7.11 -0.93
C HIS A 162 10.14 5.71 -0.73
N VAL A 163 11.34 5.66 -0.21
CA VAL A 163 11.99 4.41 0.20
C VAL A 163 12.48 4.55 1.63
N MET A 164 12.40 3.47 2.41
CA MET A 164 12.93 3.36 3.77
C MET A 164 13.61 2.02 3.97
N GLU A 165 14.45 1.92 4.99
CA GLU A 165 14.98 0.63 5.44
C GLU A 165 13.83 -0.26 5.98
N GLY A 166 14.05 -1.57 5.98
CA GLY A 166 13.05 -2.53 6.47
C GLY A 166 12.63 -2.33 7.93
N ASP A 167 13.37 -1.53 8.71
CA ASP A 167 13.02 -1.14 10.08
C ASP A 167 12.27 0.21 10.18
N GLY A 168 11.94 0.83 9.05
CA GLY A 168 11.24 2.12 8.96
C GLY A 168 12.16 3.35 9.03
N LYS A 169 13.48 3.17 9.17
CA LYS A 169 14.43 4.29 9.23
C LYS A 169 14.91 4.76 7.86
N ASN A 170 15.66 5.87 7.86
CA ASN A 170 16.33 6.43 6.67
C ASN A 170 15.35 6.65 5.50
N MET A 171 14.15 7.11 5.82
CA MET A 171 13.14 7.42 4.83
C MET A 171 13.59 8.58 3.95
N ARG A 172 13.47 8.43 2.63
CA ARG A 172 13.74 9.50 1.67
C ARG A 172 12.80 9.41 0.47
N ARG A 173 12.48 10.55 -0.10
CA ARG A 173 11.78 10.65 -1.38
C ARG A 173 12.73 10.23 -2.51
N ILE A 174 12.19 9.53 -3.51
CA ILE A 174 12.94 9.02 -4.66
C ILE A 174 12.30 9.38 -6.01
N SER A 175 11.11 9.95 -6.01
CA SER A 175 10.45 10.38 -7.24
C SER A 175 10.09 11.87 -7.21
N GLU A 176 10.00 12.46 -8.39
CA GLU A 176 9.78 13.89 -8.60
C GLU A 176 8.64 14.16 -9.60
N GLY A 177 7.72 13.22 -9.73
CA GLY A 177 6.55 13.37 -10.62
C GLY A 177 5.78 14.66 -10.33
N PRO A 178 5.17 15.28 -11.35
CA PRO A 178 4.46 16.56 -11.19
C PRO A 178 3.20 16.39 -10.34
N ILE A 179 2.55 15.23 -10.41
CA ILE A 179 1.33 14.90 -9.71
C ILE A 179 1.49 13.53 -9.02
N THR A 180 0.40 12.86 -8.72
CA THR A 180 0.35 11.62 -7.95
C THR A 180 1.10 10.47 -8.62
N GLU A 181 1.95 9.82 -7.83
CA GLU A 181 2.62 8.55 -8.12
C GLU A 181 2.25 7.56 -7.03
N ILE A 182 1.69 6.40 -7.44
CA ILE A 182 1.14 5.37 -6.53
C ILE A 182 1.39 3.97 -7.09
N ASP A 183 1.00 2.97 -6.31
CA ASP A 183 0.98 1.56 -6.68
C ASP A 183 2.35 1.01 -7.13
N PRO A 184 3.46 1.29 -6.42
CA PRO A 184 4.72 0.70 -6.78
C PRO A 184 4.68 -0.82 -6.64
N CYS A 185 5.22 -1.53 -7.63
CA CYS A 185 5.35 -2.98 -7.63
C CYS A 185 6.67 -3.39 -8.28
N VAL A 186 7.38 -4.34 -7.68
CA VAL A 186 8.65 -4.83 -8.22
C VAL A 186 8.40 -5.79 -9.37
N MET A 187 9.04 -5.53 -10.50
CA MET A 187 9.04 -6.41 -11.66
C MET A 187 10.07 -7.52 -11.53
N GLU A 188 9.97 -8.54 -12.35
CA GLU A 188 10.87 -9.70 -12.35
C GLU A 188 12.34 -9.31 -12.60
N ASP A 189 12.59 -8.26 -13.37
CA ASP A 189 13.94 -7.73 -13.64
C ASP A 189 14.49 -6.84 -12.51
N GLY A 190 13.74 -6.66 -11.43
CA GLY A 190 14.12 -5.87 -10.26
C GLY A 190 13.82 -4.38 -10.35
N ARG A 191 13.34 -3.88 -11.49
CA ARG A 191 12.81 -2.52 -11.59
C ARG A 191 11.48 -2.42 -10.85
N VAL A 192 11.05 -1.19 -10.59
CA VAL A 192 9.73 -0.90 -10.01
C VAL A 192 8.85 -0.30 -11.09
N ILE A 193 7.67 -0.89 -11.31
CA ILE A 193 6.58 -0.31 -12.08
C ILE A 193 5.64 0.41 -11.13
N TYR A 194 5.12 1.56 -11.55
CA TYR A 194 4.19 2.36 -10.75
C TYR A 194 3.24 3.14 -11.64
N MET A 195 2.12 3.58 -11.11
CA MET A 195 1.22 4.49 -11.79
C MET A 195 1.67 5.93 -11.55
N ARG A 196 1.71 6.71 -12.62
CA ARG A 196 1.94 8.16 -12.58
C ARG A 196 0.82 8.89 -13.29
N TRP A 197 0.27 9.85 -12.60
CA TRP A 197 -0.69 10.78 -13.18
C TRP A 197 0.03 12.02 -13.69
N GLU A 198 -0.21 12.36 -14.96
CA GLU A 198 0.35 13.54 -15.60
C GLU A 198 -0.74 14.59 -15.84
N TYR A 199 -0.55 15.77 -15.28
CA TYR A 199 -1.43 16.93 -15.42
C TYR A 199 -0.74 17.99 -16.27
N VAL A 200 -0.44 17.67 -17.54
CA VAL A 200 0.30 18.54 -18.45
C VAL A 200 -0.30 18.40 -19.85
N ASP A 201 -0.66 19.47 -20.52
CA ASP A 201 -1.08 19.61 -21.93
C ASP A 201 -1.87 18.42 -22.53
N LYS A 202 -2.59 17.67 -21.69
CA LYS A 202 -3.36 16.47 -22.03
C LYS A 202 -4.67 16.48 -21.23
N GLY A 203 -5.62 15.62 -21.60
CA GLY A 203 -6.86 15.45 -20.85
C GLY A 203 -6.59 15.04 -19.40
N PHE A 204 -6.64 15.99 -18.50
CA PHE A 204 -6.13 15.88 -17.11
C PHE A 204 -6.75 14.73 -16.30
N GLY A 205 -7.98 14.34 -16.55
CA GLY A 205 -8.61 13.23 -15.82
C GLY A 205 -8.21 11.84 -16.31
N ASN A 206 -7.61 11.72 -17.49
CA ASN A 206 -7.45 10.45 -18.18
C ASN A 206 -5.99 10.02 -18.42
N VAL A 207 -5.01 10.86 -18.10
CA VAL A 207 -3.61 10.55 -18.36
C VAL A 207 -2.95 9.99 -17.11
N GLN A 208 -3.31 8.75 -16.83
CA GLN A 208 -2.68 7.91 -15.83
C GLN A 208 -2.00 6.77 -16.56
N SER A 209 -0.68 6.70 -16.50
CA SER A 209 0.10 5.72 -17.23
C SER A 209 1.07 4.96 -16.32
N LEU A 210 1.47 3.79 -16.80
CA LEU A 210 2.49 3.00 -16.15
C LEU A 210 3.86 3.54 -16.49
N TRP A 211 4.66 3.73 -15.47
CA TRP A 211 6.05 4.15 -15.52
C TRP A 211 6.92 3.11 -14.83
N SER A 212 8.19 3.08 -15.16
CA SER A 212 9.15 2.23 -14.45
C SER A 212 10.38 3.03 -14.02
N MET A 213 11.02 2.57 -12.94
CA MET A 213 12.28 3.12 -12.45
C MET A 213 13.13 2.04 -11.78
N ASN A 214 14.40 2.33 -11.57
CA ASN A 214 15.23 1.53 -10.68
C ASN A 214 14.81 1.72 -9.20
N PRO A 215 15.09 0.77 -8.31
CA PRO A 215 14.73 0.88 -6.89
C PRO A 215 15.32 2.08 -6.15
N ASP A 216 16.33 2.73 -6.71
CA ASP A 216 16.95 3.95 -6.17
C ASP A 216 16.32 5.25 -6.67
N GLY A 217 15.35 5.16 -7.59
CA GLY A 217 14.64 6.26 -8.24
C GLY A 217 15.25 6.71 -9.57
N SER A 218 16.38 6.14 -10.00
CA SER A 218 16.99 6.47 -11.28
C SER A 218 16.27 5.81 -12.46
N GLY A 219 16.49 6.33 -13.67
CA GLY A 219 15.99 5.71 -14.92
C GLY A 219 14.47 5.70 -15.05
N SER A 220 13.79 6.71 -14.48
CA SER A 220 12.34 6.84 -14.63
C SER A 220 11.93 7.08 -16.08
N ALA A 221 11.07 6.22 -16.64
CA ALA A 221 10.58 6.26 -18.02
C ALA A 221 9.16 5.67 -18.14
#